data_f2506daadc95f446a98a0dd542090f84
#
_entry.id   f2506daadc95f446a98a0dd542090f84
#
_cell.length_a   1.000
_cell.length_b   1.000
_cell.length_c   1.000
_cell.angle_alpha   90.00
_cell.angle_beta   90.00
_cell.angle_gamma   90.00
#
_symmetry.space_group_name_H-M   'P 1'
#
loop_
_entity.id
_entity.type
_entity.pdbx_description
1 polymer ?
#
loop_
_entity_poly.entity_id
_entity_poly.type
_entity_poly.pdbx_seq_one_letter_code
_entity_poly.pdbx_strand_id
1 'polypeptide(L)'
;DVSILEPGIQMLEEKGGIPVCGVVPYMKVQLEDEDSLTGKFKHRKEALIDLAVIRYPRISNFTDFDVFEHMEGVSVRYVTSVQEIHHPDAIILPGSKNTMGDLKWMRKNGMEAMIKKLSADTPVIGICGGYQMLGESLEDPYSVEEGGSLRGMELLPLKTVMSREKVRRQVTGTIDPLTGMLASLSGKEYKGYEIHMGHTGGTQKPERIQAPKQIQAQPQAHVHAQEESCIQDAVVVQKENVYGTYVLSLIHISEPTRLGMI
;
A
#
# COMPACT_ATOMS: atom_id res chain seq x y z
N ASP A 1 -18.70 -20.81 -28.40
CA ASP A 1 -18.55 -22.06 -29.13
C ASP A 1 -17.14 -22.13 -29.70
N VAL A 2 -16.35 -23.13 -29.27
CA VAL A 2 -14.94 -23.29 -29.67
C VAL A 2 -14.82 -23.62 -31.17
N SER A 3 -15.84 -24.25 -31.76
CA SER A 3 -15.84 -24.61 -33.18
C SER A 3 -15.79 -23.39 -34.13
N ILE A 4 -16.25 -22.23 -33.68
CA ILE A 4 -16.16 -20.97 -34.43
C ILE A 4 -14.70 -20.45 -34.52
N LEU A 5 -13.84 -20.86 -33.58
CA LEU A 5 -12.44 -20.42 -33.52
C LEU A 5 -11.50 -21.28 -34.37
N GLU A 6 -11.88 -22.53 -34.72
CA GLU A 6 -11.01 -23.45 -35.47
C GLU A 6 -10.39 -22.85 -36.73
N PRO A 7 -11.15 -22.18 -37.64
CA PRO A 7 -10.55 -21.53 -38.80
C PRO A 7 -9.59 -20.40 -38.44
N GLY A 8 -9.85 -19.71 -37.32
CA GLY A 8 -8.97 -18.64 -36.82
C GLY A 8 -7.65 -19.19 -36.24
N ILE A 9 -7.72 -20.35 -35.58
CA ILE A 9 -6.54 -21.05 -35.04
C ILE A 9 -5.62 -21.47 -36.18
N GLN A 10 -6.15 -22.13 -37.21
CA GLN A 10 -5.37 -22.52 -38.39
C GLN A 10 -4.71 -21.33 -39.07
N MET A 11 -5.43 -20.21 -39.22
CA MET A 11 -4.86 -18.99 -39.80
C MET A 11 -3.75 -18.38 -38.93
N LEU A 12 -3.85 -18.45 -37.60
CA LEU A 12 -2.82 -17.98 -36.68
C LEU A 12 -1.56 -18.85 -36.78
N GLU A 13 -1.70 -20.15 -36.85
CA GLU A 13 -0.59 -21.10 -37.02
C GLU A 13 0.12 -20.93 -38.38
N GLU A 14 -0.66 -20.81 -39.47
CA GLU A 14 -0.11 -20.58 -40.81
C GLU A 14 0.66 -19.26 -40.92
N LYS A 15 0.13 -18.18 -40.33
CA LYS A 15 0.77 -16.85 -40.40
C LYS A 15 1.89 -16.67 -39.37
N GLY A 16 1.75 -17.27 -38.20
CA GLY A 16 2.70 -17.13 -37.09
C GLY A 16 3.83 -18.14 -37.13
N GLY A 17 3.65 -19.26 -37.84
CA GLY A 17 4.62 -20.36 -37.84
C GLY A 17 4.81 -21.03 -36.47
N ILE A 18 3.88 -20.85 -35.56
CA ILE A 18 3.94 -21.34 -34.17
C ILE A 18 2.61 -22.08 -33.89
N PRO A 19 2.67 -23.30 -33.32
CA PRO A 19 1.45 -24.04 -32.98
C PRO A 19 0.69 -23.39 -31.85
N VAL A 20 -0.65 -23.37 -31.92
CA VAL A 20 -1.53 -22.96 -30.86
C VAL A 20 -1.70 -24.10 -29.87
N CYS A 21 -1.12 -23.98 -28.69
CA CYS A 21 -1.12 -25.04 -27.67
C CYS A 21 -2.47 -25.24 -26.98
N GLY A 22 -3.41 -24.29 -27.10
CA GLY A 22 -4.71 -24.38 -26.50
C GLY A 22 -5.52 -23.11 -26.60
N VAL A 23 -6.81 -23.21 -26.29
CA VAL A 23 -7.76 -22.08 -26.23
C VAL A 23 -8.28 -21.99 -24.82
N VAL A 24 -8.08 -20.86 -24.17
CA VAL A 24 -8.63 -20.57 -22.84
C VAL A 24 -10.01 -19.92 -23.06
N PRO A 25 -11.12 -20.57 -22.64
CA PRO A 25 -12.43 -19.96 -22.74
C PRO A 25 -12.53 -18.75 -21.81
N TYR A 26 -13.37 -17.78 -22.18
CA TYR A 26 -13.70 -16.68 -21.28
C TYR A 26 -14.36 -17.23 -20.01
N MET A 27 -13.73 -17.05 -18.89
CA MET A 27 -14.21 -17.45 -17.57
C MET A 27 -14.35 -16.21 -16.69
N LYS A 28 -15.46 -16.12 -15.94
CA LYS A 28 -15.60 -15.10 -14.88
C LYS A 28 -14.80 -15.55 -13.65
N VAL A 29 -13.51 -15.49 -13.75
CA VAL A 29 -12.61 -15.67 -12.60
C VAL A 29 -12.16 -14.32 -12.09
N GLN A 30 -12.09 -14.17 -10.79
CA GLN A 30 -11.51 -13.00 -10.14
C GLN A 30 -10.00 -13.19 -10.17
N LEU A 31 -9.34 -12.55 -11.12
CA LEU A 31 -7.90 -12.46 -11.19
C LEU A 31 -7.50 -11.09 -10.68
N GLU A 32 -6.36 -11.03 -9.99
CA GLU A 32 -5.75 -9.76 -9.63
C GLU A 32 -5.41 -8.98 -10.90
N ASP A 33 -5.79 -7.71 -10.93
CA ASP A 33 -5.50 -6.83 -12.06
C ASP A 33 -4.07 -6.32 -11.98
N GLU A 34 -3.28 -6.60 -13.01
CA GLU A 34 -1.89 -6.19 -13.08
C GLU A 34 -1.71 -4.72 -13.51
N ASP A 35 -2.74 -4.12 -14.13
CA ASP A 35 -2.69 -2.76 -14.68
C ASP A 35 -3.76 -1.81 -14.14
N SER A 36 -3.35 -0.56 -13.95
CA SER A 36 -4.15 0.56 -13.43
C SER A 36 -5.31 1.03 -14.32
N LEU A 37 -5.68 0.30 -15.38
CA LEU A 37 -6.65 0.70 -16.40
C LEU A 37 -8.02 0.01 -16.29
N THR A 38 -8.30 -0.67 -15.19
CA THR A 38 -9.55 -1.42 -15.05
C THR A 38 -10.75 -0.54 -14.66
N GLY A 39 -11.90 -0.86 -15.22
CA GLY A 39 -13.18 -0.19 -14.96
C GLY A 39 -13.84 -0.55 -13.62
N LYS A 40 -13.09 -1.07 -12.64
CA LYS A 40 -13.58 -1.57 -11.34
C LYS A 40 -14.03 -0.50 -10.35
N PHE A 41 -13.78 0.77 -10.61
CA PHE A 41 -14.06 1.87 -9.68
C PHE A 41 -15.57 2.16 -9.49
N LYS A 42 -16.39 1.14 -9.18
CA LYS A 42 -17.82 1.27 -8.97
C LYS A 42 -18.17 1.34 -7.48
N HIS A 43 -18.82 2.40 -7.11
CA HIS A 43 -19.34 2.67 -5.77
C HIS A 43 -20.50 1.73 -5.40
N ARG A 44 -20.49 1.12 -4.20
CA ARG A 44 -21.62 0.41 -3.59
C ARG A 44 -22.39 1.37 -2.68
N LYS A 45 -23.65 1.63 -2.99
CA LYS A 45 -24.49 2.63 -2.28
C LYS A 45 -25.00 2.22 -0.88
N GLU A 46 -24.88 0.95 -0.50
CA GLU A 46 -25.45 0.38 0.72
C GLU A 46 -24.40 -0.28 1.62
N ALA A 47 -23.21 0.30 1.71
CA ALA A 47 -22.16 -0.23 2.57
C ALA A 47 -22.28 0.34 3.99
N LEU A 48 -21.95 -0.48 5.00
CA LEU A 48 -21.84 -0.08 6.40
C LEU A 48 -20.52 0.63 6.68
N ILE A 49 -19.47 0.30 5.90
CA ILE A 49 -18.11 0.86 6.02
C ILE A 49 -17.74 1.44 4.65
N ASP A 50 -17.30 2.67 4.64
CA ASP A 50 -16.87 3.41 3.46
C ASP A 50 -15.37 3.73 3.53
N LEU A 51 -14.59 3.11 2.66
CA LEU A 51 -13.16 3.32 2.54
C LEU A 51 -12.85 4.22 1.34
N ALA A 52 -12.24 5.39 1.59
CA ALA A 52 -11.79 6.29 0.55
C ALA A 52 -10.30 6.07 0.24
N VAL A 53 -10.00 5.47 -0.89
CA VAL A 53 -8.63 5.28 -1.39
C VAL A 53 -8.27 6.44 -2.29
N ILE A 54 -7.22 7.16 -1.96
CA ILE A 54 -6.79 8.30 -2.78
C ILE A 54 -6.12 7.79 -4.05
N ARG A 55 -6.75 8.08 -5.17
CA ARG A 55 -6.25 7.71 -6.50
C ARG A 55 -5.45 8.84 -7.10
N TYR A 56 -4.16 8.90 -6.79
CA TYR A 56 -3.26 9.84 -7.46
C TYR A 56 -2.76 9.29 -8.81
N PRO A 57 -2.16 10.15 -9.66
CA PRO A 57 -1.82 9.80 -11.05
C PRO A 57 -0.90 8.59 -11.20
N ARG A 58 -0.04 8.33 -10.21
CA ARG A 58 0.94 7.25 -10.24
C ARG A 58 0.74 6.24 -9.11
N ILE A 59 -0.54 5.99 -8.77
CA ILE A 59 -0.92 4.98 -7.78
C ILE A 59 -0.26 3.64 -8.10
N SER A 60 0.17 2.92 -7.06
CA SER A 60 0.67 1.55 -7.15
C SER A 60 0.08 0.70 -6.03
N ASN A 61 0.15 -0.62 -6.18
CA ASN A 61 -0.32 -1.58 -5.19
C ASN A 61 -1.82 -1.42 -4.84
N PHE A 62 -2.63 -0.99 -5.80
CA PHE A 62 -4.07 -0.80 -5.58
C PHE A 62 -4.81 -2.13 -5.43
N THR A 63 -4.26 -3.23 -5.93
CA THR A 63 -4.80 -4.59 -5.76
C THR A 63 -4.81 -5.05 -4.30
N ASP A 64 -4.03 -4.43 -3.43
CA ASP A 64 -4.06 -4.71 -1.99
C ASP A 64 -5.43 -4.40 -1.37
N PHE A 65 -6.26 -3.60 -2.04
CA PHE A 65 -7.60 -3.24 -1.55
C PHE A 65 -8.72 -4.12 -2.12
N ASP A 66 -8.43 -5.00 -3.08
CA ASP A 66 -9.41 -5.92 -3.67
C ASP A 66 -10.06 -6.81 -2.61
N VAL A 67 -9.33 -7.15 -1.54
CA VAL A 67 -9.87 -7.92 -0.41
C VAL A 67 -11.08 -7.22 0.22
N PHE A 68 -11.03 -5.90 0.37
CA PHE A 68 -12.12 -5.11 0.94
C PHE A 68 -13.29 -4.98 -0.02
N GLU A 69 -13.05 -4.97 -1.33
CA GLU A 69 -14.12 -4.94 -2.34
C GLU A 69 -14.98 -6.21 -2.33
N HIS A 70 -14.42 -7.32 -1.83
CA HIS A 70 -15.12 -8.61 -1.72
C HIS A 70 -15.80 -8.81 -0.35
N MET A 71 -15.56 -7.92 0.61
CA MET A 71 -16.22 -7.98 1.92
C MET A 71 -17.66 -7.47 1.84
N GLU A 72 -18.58 -8.21 2.42
CA GLU A 72 -19.96 -7.78 2.54
C GLU A 72 -20.06 -6.56 3.47
N GLY A 73 -20.81 -5.55 3.08
CA GLY A 73 -20.99 -4.32 3.87
C GLY A 73 -19.82 -3.32 3.78
N VAL A 74 -18.78 -3.58 2.98
CA VAL A 74 -17.66 -2.65 2.76
C VAL A 74 -17.75 -2.05 1.36
N SER A 75 -17.55 -0.74 1.26
CA SER A 75 -17.39 -0.02 -0.01
C SER A 75 -15.98 0.54 -0.08
N VAL A 76 -15.29 0.28 -1.20
CA VAL A 76 -14.02 0.92 -1.52
C VAL A 76 -14.27 1.92 -2.65
N ARG A 77 -13.93 3.18 -2.39
CA ARG A 77 -14.04 4.27 -3.36
C ARG A 77 -12.68 4.83 -3.70
N TYR A 78 -12.36 4.85 -4.98
CA TYR A 78 -11.14 5.49 -5.47
C TYR A 78 -11.44 6.95 -5.77
N VAL A 79 -10.83 7.85 -5.02
CA VAL A 79 -11.14 9.28 -4.95
C VAL A 79 -10.06 10.08 -5.67
N THR A 80 -10.46 10.92 -6.62
CA THR A 80 -9.56 11.77 -7.44
C THR A 80 -9.72 13.26 -7.17
N SER A 81 -10.76 13.65 -6.45
CA SER A 81 -11.06 15.06 -6.14
C SER A 81 -11.54 15.23 -4.70
N VAL A 82 -11.39 16.43 -4.17
CA VAL A 82 -11.84 16.79 -2.82
C VAL A 82 -13.34 16.54 -2.64
N GLN A 83 -14.11 16.81 -3.70
CA GLN A 83 -15.57 16.65 -3.69
C GLN A 83 -16.01 15.20 -3.51
N GLU A 84 -15.18 14.25 -3.93
CA GLU A 84 -15.47 12.82 -3.82
C GLU A 84 -15.10 12.23 -2.45
N ILE A 85 -14.31 12.91 -1.62
CA ILE A 85 -13.86 12.37 -0.33
C ILE A 85 -15.05 12.14 0.60
N HIS A 86 -15.99 13.07 0.68
CA HIS A 86 -17.13 13.05 1.61
C HIS A 86 -16.71 12.83 3.08
N HIS A 87 -17.37 11.90 3.77
CA HIS A 87 -17.11 11.50 5.16
C HIS A 87 -16.89 9.99 5.23
N PRO A 88 -15.73 9.47 4.82
CA PRO A 88 -15.44 8.04 4.88
C PRO A 88 -15.15 7.59 6.30
N ASP A 89 -15.30 6.29 6.56
CA ASP A 89 -14.90 5.67 7.82
C ASP A 89 -13.36 5.55 7.93
N ALA A 90 -12.66 5.48 6.80
CA ALA A 90 -11.20 5.60 6.75
C ALA A 90 -10.72 6.15 5.40
N ILE A 91 -9.57 6.83 5.43
CA ILE A 91 -8.87 7.32 4.24
C ILE A 91 -7.59 6.50 4.06
N ILE A 92 -7.38 5.99 2.86
CA ILE A 92 -6.18 5.23 2.51
C ILE A 92 -5.34 5.99 1.49
N LEU A 93 -4.08 6.17 1.82
CA LEU A 93 -3.03 6.68 0.94
C LEU A 93 -2.20 5.49 0.47
N PRO A 94 -2.42 4.97 -0.74
CA PRO A 94 -1.75 3.78 -1.25
C PRO A 94 -0.29 4.04 -1.64
N GLY A 95 0.37 3.03 -2.20
CA GLY A 95 1.68 3.16 -2.81
C GLY A 95 1.68 4.10 -4.01
N SER A 96 2.84 4.63 -4.34
CA SER A 96 3.07 5.50 -5.51
C SER A 96 4.34 5.10 -6.24
N LYS A 97 4.33 5.25 -7.57
CA LYS A 97 5.54 5.14 -8.42
C LYS A 97 6.35 6.44 -8.46
N ASN A 98 5.81 7.53 -7.93
CA ASN A 98 6.50 8.82 -7.74
C ASN A 98 5.84 9.56 -6.59
N THR A 99 6.32 9.31 -5.40
CA THR A 99 5.79 9.81 -4.13
C THR A 99 5.77 11.34 -4.08
N MET A 100 6.88 11.97 -4.49
CA MET A 100 6.99 13.44 -4.48
C MET A 100 6.04 14.09 -5.47
N GLY A 101 5.93 13.53 -6.68
CA GLY A 101 5.04 14.03 -7.72
C GLY A 101 3.57 13.92 -7.34
N ASP A 102 3.18 12.79 -6.74
CA ASP A 102 1.80 12.56 -6.32
C ASP A 102 1.43 13.40 -5.10
N LEU A 103 2.36 13.63 -4.15
CA LEU A 103 2.13 14.57 -3.06
C LEU A 103 1.95 16.01 -3.55
N LYS A 104 2.75 16.46 -4.53
CA LYS A 104 2.57 17.77 -5.17
C LYS A 104 1.20 17.86 -5.85
N TRP A 105 0.78 16.79 -6.52
CA TRP A 105 -0.55 16.73 -7.15
C TRP A 105 -1.67 16.84 -6.11
N MET A 106 -1.63 16.10 -4.99
CA MET A 106 -2.60 16.23 -3.90
C MET A 106 -2.66 17.64 -3.32
N ARG A 107 -1.49 18.26 -3.13
CA ARG A 107 -1.36 19.63 -2.62
C ARG A 107 -2.02 20.63 -3.56
N LYS A 108 -1.74 20.51 -4.87
CA LYS A 108 -2.32 21.39 -5.91
C LYS A 108 -3.84 21.27 -5.99
N ASN A 109 -4.39 20.09 -5.78
CA ASN A 109 -5.84 19.83 -5.86
C ASN A 109 -6.58 20.04 -4.52
N GLY A 110 -5.88 20.44 -3.45
CA GLY A 110 -6.47 20.65 -2.14
C GLY A 110 -6.75 19.37 -1.35
N MET A 111 -6.43 18.20 -1.89
CA MET A 111 -6.66 16.91 -1.21
C MET A 111 -5.82 16.78 0.05
N GLU A 112 -4.54 17.21 0.03
CA GLU A 112 -3.70 17.24 1.22
C GLU A 112 -4.36 17.99 2.38
N ALA A 113 -4.86 19.20 2.12
CA ALA A 113 -5.51 20.03 3.14
C ALA A 113 -6.79 19.36 3.69
N MET A 114 -7.57 18.74 2.81
CA MET A 114 -8.79 18.03 3.23
C MET A 114 -8.46 16.81 4.08
N ILE A 115 -7.49 15.98 3.69
CA ILE A 115 -7.06 14.81 4.45
C ILE A 115 -6.53 15.23 5.82
N LYS A 116 -5.69 16.27 5.88
CA LYS A 116 -5.21 16.84 7.16
C LYS A 116 -6.34 17.31 8.07
N LYS A 117 -7.38 17.90 7.49
CA LYS A 117 -8.57 18.32 8.26
C LYS A 117 -9.34 17.12 8.78
N LEU A 118 -9.56 16.10 7.96
CA LEU A 118 -10.32 14.91 8.32
C LEU A 118 -9.58 14.00 9.29
N SER A 119 -8.23 14.00 9.30
CA SER A 119 -7.43 13.11 10.16
C SER A 119 -7.65 13.31 11.66
N ALA A 120 -8.28 14.42 12.07
CA ALA A 120 -8.68 14.63 13.48
C ALA A 120 -9.71 13.60 13.94
N ASP A 121 -10.66 13.25 13.07
CA ASP A 121 -11.80 12.37 13.42
C ASP A 121 -11.83 11.07 12.58
N THR A 122 -11.24 11.10 11.39
CA THR A 122 -11.22 9.97 10.44
C THR A 122 -9.83 9.33 10.39
N PRO A 123 -9.72 8.01 10.59
CA PRO A 123 -8.47 7.29 10.44
C PRO A 123 -7.85 7.47 9.06
N VAL A 124 -6.54 7.74 9.04
CA VAL A 124 -5.74 7.87 7.80
C VAL A 124 -4.65 6.80 7.80
N ILE A 125 -4.64 5.97 6.77
CA ILE A 125 -3.70 4.85 6.63
C ILE A 125 -2.82 5.10 5.41
N GLY A 126 -1.52 5.26 5.63
CA GLY A 126 -0.52 5.39 4.55
C GLY A 126 0.24 4.10 4.34
N ILE A 127 0.35 3.67 3.08
CA ILE A 127 1.04 2.45 2.70
C ILE A 127 2.16 2.79 1.73
N CYS A 128 3.39 2.35 2.00
CA CYS A 128 4.58 2.55 1.15
C CYS A 128 4.78 4.05 0.80
N GLY A 129 4.55 4.46 -0.46
CA GLY A 129 4.60 5.86 -0.85
C GLY A 129 3.64 6.76 -0.06
N GLY A 130 2.41 6.28 0.20
CA GLY A 130 1.46 6.99 1.06
C GLY A 130 1.97 7.17 2.49
N TYR A 131 2.65 6.18 3.06
CA TYR A 131 3.29 6.30 4.36
C TYR A 131 4.39 7.37 4.35
N GLN A 132 5.22 7.40 3.33
CA GLN A 132 6.25 8.42 3.16
C GLN A 132 5.66 9.83 3.08
N MET A 133 4.53 10.01 2.38
CA MET A 133 3.83 11.30 2.26
C MET A 133 3.33 11.83 3.60
N LEU A 134 2.96 10.95 4.54
CA LEU A 134 2.47 11.34 5.87
C LEU A 134 3.55 11.96 6.76
N GLY A 135 4.84 11.77 6.45
CA GLY A 135 5.98 12.28 7.18
C GLY A 135 6.12 13.81 7.14
N GLU A 136 7.17 14.32 7.79
CA GLU A 136 7.52 15.75 7.82
C GLU A 136 8.22 16.20 6.53
N SER A 137 9.11 15.36 5.98
CA SER A 137 9.85 15.67 4.75
C SER A 137 10.17 14.43 3.93
N LEU A 138 10.27 14.65 2.62
CA LEU A 138 10.83 13.72 1.65
C LEU A 138 12.05 14.39 1.02
N GLU A 139 13.19 13.70 1.05
CA GLU A 139 14.44 14.16 0.46
C GLU A 139 14.86 13.19 -0.64
N ASP A 140 15.18 13.70 -1.81
CA ASP A 140 15.64 12.92 -2.97
C ASP A 140 16.99 13.46 -3.47
N PRO A 141 18.08 13.20 -2.73
CA PRO A 141 19.40 13.72 -3.07
C PRO A 141 19.97 13.11 -4.35
N TYR A 142 19.39 12.01 -4.81
CA TYR A 142 19.90 11.27 -5.99
C TYR A 142 19.00 11.41 -7.22
N SER A 143 17.94 12.22 -7.15
CA SER A 143 16.96 12.37 -8.23
C SER A 143 16.38 11.01 -8.70
N VAL A 144 16.04 10.18 -7.74
CA VAL A 144 15.39 8.89 -7.99
C VAL A 144 13.96 9.09 -8.51
N GLU A 145 13.29 10.12 -8.00
CA GLU A 145 11.98 10.58 -8.45
C GLU A 145 12.09 11.97 -9.11
N GLU A 146 11.98 13.05 -8.35
CA GLU A 146 11.99 14.42 -8.87
C GLU A 146 13.20 15.25 -8.42
N GLY A 147 13.99 14.70 -7.49
CA GLY A 147 15.14 15.37 -6.88
C GLY A 147 14.76 16.46 -5.87
N GLY A 148 15.74 16.87 -5.08
CA GLY A 148 15.59 17.91 -4.10
C GLY A 148 14.86 17.49 -2.83
N SER A 149 14.11 18.40 -2.23
CA SER A 149 13.39 18.20 -0.97
C SER A 149 11.97 18.69 -1.08
N LEU A 150 11.04 17.96 -0.46
CA LEU A 150 9.64 18.29 -0.39
C LEU A 150 9.14 18.16 1.04
N ARG A 151 8.42 19.15 1.55
CA ARG A 151 7.71 19.04 2.82
C ARG A 151 6.61 17.99 2.69
N GLY A 152 6.51 17.09 3.65
CA GLY A 152 5.45 16.09 3.73
C GLY A 152 4.14 16.65 4.28
N MET A 153 3.24 15.75 4.65
CA MET A 153 1.94 16.11 5.23
C MET A 153 2.04 16.44 6.73
N GLU A 154 3.15 16.11 7.39
CA GLU A 154 3.42 16.37 8.83
C GLU A 154 2.40 15.72 9.79
N LEU A 155 1.81 14.63 9.37
CA LEU A 155 0.88 13.85 10.19
C LEU A 155 1.62 12.81 11.05
N LEU A 156 2.79 12.34 10.59
CA LEU A 156 3.68 11.45 11.35
C LEU A 156 5.05 12.13 11.55
N PRO A 157 5.71 11.94 12.72
CA PRO A 157 7.01 12.54 13.03
C PRO A 157 8.16 11.77 12.37
N LEU A 158 8.18 11.75 11.04
CA LEU A 158 9.06 10.94 10.22
C LEU A 158 9.69 11.76 9.11
N LYS A 159 10.90 11.38 8.70
CA LYS A 159 11.56 11.88 7.50
C LYS A 159 11.92 10.73 6.59
N THR A 160 11.74 10.91 5.30
CA THR A 160 12.10 9.93 4.28
C THR A 160 13.21 10.50 3.41
N VAL A 161 14.29 9.71 3.25
CA VAL A 161 15.37 10.00 2.31
C VAL A 161 15.35 8.94 1.23
N MET A 162 15.14 9.32 -0.02
CA MET A 162 15.14 8.41 -1.16
C MET A 162 16.54 7.87 -1.39
N SER A 163 16.65 6.57 -1.69
CA SER A 163 17.92 5.90 -2.01
C SER A 163 17.87 5.31 -3.42
N ARG A 164 19.05 5.06 -4.00
CA ARG A 164 19.15 4.35 -5.28
C ARG A 164 18.87 2.86 -5.18
N GLU A 165 18.97 2.33 -3.98
CA GLU A 165 18.73 0.93 -3.70
C GLU A 165 17.27 0.70 -3.37
N LYS A 166 16.68 -0.31 -4.00
CA LYS A 166 15.31 -0.75 -3.76
C LYS A 166 15.30 -1.85 -2.71
N VAL A 167 14.61 -1.62 -1.62
CA VAL A 167 14.32 -2.66 -0.63
C VAL A 167 13.29 -3.62 -1.24
N ARG A 168 13.60 -4.93 -1.18
CA ARG A 168 12.68 -6.01 -1.54
C ARG A 168 12.91 -7.15 -0.58
N ARG A 169 11.98 -7.37 0.33
CA ARG A 169 12.08 -8.46 1.29
C ARG A 169 10.71 -8.96 1.71
N GLN A 170 10.62 -10.23 2.04
CA GLN A 170 9.50 -10.78 2.77
C GLN A 170 9.71 -10.51 4.25
N VAL A 171 8.68 -10.07 4.93
CA VAL A 171 8.70 -9.74 6.35
C VAL A 171 7.64 -10.51 7.10
N THR A 172 7.99 -10.94 8.31
CA THR A 172 7.08 -11.59 9.25
C THR A 172 7.35 -11.06 10.65
N GLY A 173 6.35 -10.95 11.46
CA GLY A 173 6.52 -10.48 12.84
C GLY A 173 5.19 -10.36 13.55
N THR A 174 5.20 -9.62 14.65
CA THR A 174 4.01 -9.33 15.45
C THR A 174 3.75 -7.84 15.44
N ILE A 175 2.50 -7.44 15.25
CA ILE A 175 2.10 -6.04 15.23
C ILE A 175 2.24 -5.44 16.62
N ASP A 176 2.96 -4.33 16.72
CA ASP A 176 3.11 -3.55 17.94
C ASP A 176 1.76 -3.09 18.50
N PRO A 177 1.69 -2.72 19.79
CA PRO A 177 0.45 -2.19 20.37
C PRO A 177 -0.05 -0.97 19.59
N LEU A 178 -1.26 -1.05 19.07
CA LEU A 178 -1.98 0.02 18.39
C LEU A 178 -3.17 0.48 19.21
N THR A 179 -3.63 1.68 18.94
CA THR A 179 -4.83 2.27 19.54
C THR A 179 -5.87 2.63 18.47
N GLY A 180 -7.06 3.03 18.89
CA GLY A 180 -8.13 3.46 17.97
C GLY A 180 -8.65 2.32 17.08
N MET A 181 -8.90 2.62 15.81
CA MET A 181 -9.52 1.69 14.85
C MET A 181 -8.73 0.39 14.68
N LEU A 182 -7.41 0.46 14.66
CA LEU A 182 -6.55 -0.70 14.44
C LEU A 182 -6.10 -1.42 15.73
N ALA A 183 -6.64 -1.04 16.90
CA ALA A 183 -6.28 -1.64 18.19
C ALA A 183 -6.43 -3.18 18.23
N SER A 184 -7.41 -3.72 17.51
CA SER A 184 -7.67 -5.16 17.42
C SER A 184 -6.57 -5.95 16.68
N LEU A 185 -5.68 -5.27 15.97
CA LEU A 185 -4.53 -5.86 15.29
C LEU A 185 -3.31 -6.02 16.21
N SER A 186 -3.29 -5.35 17.37
CA SER A 186 -2.19 -5.43 18.34
C SER A 186 -1.88 -6.87 18.71
N GLY A 187 -0.60 -7.24 18.65
CA GLY A 187 -0.13 -8.57 19.01
C GLY A 187 -0.45 -9.67 18.00
N LYS A 188 -1.11 -9.37 16.87
CA LYS A 188 -1.32 -10.36 15.81
C LYS A 188 -0.05 -10.56 15.00
N GLU A 189 0.17 -11.81 14.58
CA GLU A 189 1.22 -12.15 13.63
C GLU A 189 0.88 -11.60 12.24
N TYR A 190 1.90 -11.14 11.53
CA TYR A 190 1.77 -10.73 10.15
C TYR A 190 2.82 -11.37 9.26
N LYS A 191 2.50 -11.48 7.99
CA LYS A 191 3.39 -11.85 6.90
C LYS A 191 3.08 -10.95 5.71
N GLY A 192 4.11 -10.38 5.09
CA GLY A 192 3.93 -9.49 3.96
C GLY A 192 5.23 -9.23 3.24
N TYR A 193 5.22 -8.23 2.39
CA TYR A 193 6.38 -7.81 1.60
C TYR A 193 6.66 -6.34 1.84
N GLU A 194 7.92 -5.97 1.91
CA GLU A 194 8.38 -4.59 1.82
C GLU A 194 9.03 -4.37 0.47
N ILE A 195 8.46 -3.45 -0.30
CA ILE A 195 8.97 -3.08 -1.64
C ILE A 195 8.91 -1.56 -1.73
N HIS A 196 10.04 -0.89 -1.44
CA HIS A 196 10.10 0.57 -1.47
C HIS A 196 11.50 1.07 -1.81
N MET A 197 11.58 2.36 -2.15
CA MET A 197 12.83 3.11 -2.26
C MET A 197 12.88 4.12 -1.10
N GLY A 198 14.11 4.37 -0.60
CA GLY A 198 14.34 5.29 0.49
C GLY A 198 14.21 4.67 1.88
N HIS A 199 14.71 5.43 2.83
CA HIS A 199 14.72 5.11 4.26
C HIS A 199 13.88 6.13 5.00
N THR A 200 12.97 5.64 5.85
CA THR A 200 12.13 6.48 6.69
C THR A 200 12.54 6.30 8.14
N GLY A 201 12.83 7.40 8.84
CA GLY A 201 13.22 7.41 10.23
C GLY A 201 12.48 8.47 11.02
N GLY A 202 12.35 8.25 12.35
CA GLY A 202 11.70 9.19 13.25
C GLY A 202 12.52 10.44 13.49
N THR A 203 11.86 11.57 13.66
CA THR A 203 12.47 12.85 14.02
C THR A 203 12.57 13.07 15.52
N GLN A 204 11.85 12.27 16.29
CA GLN A 204 11.88 12.27 17.76
C GLN A 204 12.42 10.92 18.26
N LYS A 205 13.23 10.96 19.34
CA LYS A 205 13.60 9.72 20.04
C LYS A 205 12.32 9.05 20.52
N PRO A 206 12.07 7.76 20.18
CA PRO A 206 10.91 7.07 20.72
C PRO A 206 11.03 7.00 22.23
N GLU A 207 9.96 7.31 22.95
CA GLU A 207 9.81 6.79 24.30
C GLU A 207 9.85 5.26 24.16
N ARG A 208 10.81 4.65 24.85
CA ARG A 208 11.11 3.21 24.75
C ARG A 208 9.86 2.37 24.99
N ILE A 209 9.24 1.91 23.95
CA ILE A 209 8.46 0.67 23.96
C ILE A 209 9.51 -0.42 23.69
N GLN A 210 9.67 -1.33 24.64
CA GLN A 210 10.73 -2.36 24.61
C GLN A 210 10.51 -3.28 23.42
N ALA A 211 11.50 -3.37 22.54
CA ALA A 211 11.51 -4.27 21.39
C ALA A 211 11.54 -5.75 21.82
N PRO A 212 10.79 -6.64 21.15
CA PRO A 212 10.96 -8.07 21.31
C PRO A 212 12.22 -8.56 20.60
N LYS A 213 12.79 -9.63 21.15
CA LYS A 213 14.11 -10.22 20.82
C LYS A 213 14.20 -10.65 19.34
N GLN A 214 15.38 -10.38 18.78
CA GLN A 214 15.89 -10.76 17.47
C GLN A 214 15.53 -12.17 17.02
N ILE A 215 15.03 -12.29 15.79
CA ILE A 215 15.03 -13.53 15.02
C ILE A 215 16.16 -13.43 13.99
N GLN A 216 17.03 -14.43 14.00
CA GLN A 216 18.27 -14.50 13.24
C GLN A 216 18.00 -14.46 11.73
N ALA A 217 18.53 -13.42 11.06
CA ALA A 217 18.70 -13.41 9.62
C ALA A 217 20.01 -14.12 9.27
N GLN A 218 19.97 -15.02 8.29
CA GLN A 218 21.18 -15.64 7.73
C GLN A 218 22.02 -14.60 6.97
N PRO A 219 23.35 -14.60 7.14
CA PRO A 219 24.21 -13.59 6.56
C PRO A 219 24.59 -13.93 5.11
N GLN A 220 24.31 -13.03 4.19
CA GLN A 220 25.03 -12.97 2.92
C GLN A 220 25.52 -11.55 2.66
N ALA A 221 26.87 -11.50 2.53
CA ALA A 221 27.72 -10.45 1.97
C ALA A 221 27.92 -9.14 2.75
N HIS A 222 29.17 -8.98 3.15
CA HIS A 222 29.79 -7.81 3.76
C HIS A 222 29.67 -6.55 2.91
N VAL A 223 29.16 -5.48 3.48
CA VAL A 223 29.51 -4.11 3.14
C VAL A 223 29.56 -3.31 4.45
N HIS A 224 30.69 -2.65 4.68
CA HIS A 224 30.89 -1.74 5.79
C HIS A 224 29.89 -0.57 5.69
N ALA A 225 29.00 -0.43 6.63
CA ALA A 225 28.19 0.77 6.83
C ALA A 225 28.32 1.21 8.29
N GLN A 226 28.65 2.49 8.46
CA GLN A 226 28.70 3.17 9.73
C GLN A 226 27.32 3.12 10.41
N GLU A 227 27.33 2.82 11.69
CA GLU A 227 26.14 2.75 12.54
C GLU A 227 25.54 4.15 12.73
N GLU A 228 24.56 4.50 11.93
CA GLU A 228 23.54 5.46 12.32
C GLU A 228 22.32 4.66 12.79
N SER A 229 21.91 4.88 14.05
CA SER A 229 20.83 4.19 14.73
C SER A 229 19.50 4.45 14.00
N CYS A 230 19.16 3.58 13.07
CA CYS A 230 17.86 3.57 12.40
C CYS A 230 16.78 3.13 13.39
N ILE A 231 15.74 3.94 13.53
CA ILE A 231 14.46 3.50 14.09
C ILE A 231 13.83 2.58 13.02
N GLN A 232 14.29 1.37 12.99
CA GLN A 232 13.80 0.32 12.16
C GLN A 232 13.21 -0.71 13.08
N ASP A 233 11.90 -0.73 13.29
CA ASP A 233 11.32 -2.02 13.73
C ASP A 233 9.81 -1.97 13.98
N ALA A 234 9.17 -0.79 13.97
CA ALA A 234 7.71 -0.76 14.04
C ALA A 234 7.10 -1.08 12.67
N VAL A 235 6.34 -2.16 12.58
CA VAL A 235 5.64 -2.55 11.36
C VAL A 235 4.59 -1.53 10.96
N VAL A 236 3.95 -0.95 11.96
CA VAL A 236 3.00 0.14 11.82
C VAL A 236 3.42 1.27 12.74
N VAL A 237 3.68 2.44 12.18
CA VAL A 237 3.89 3.67 12.96
C VAL A 237 2.54 4.35 13.13
N GLN A 238 2.23 4.73 14.35
CA GLN A 238 0.98 5.40 14.70
C GLN A 238 1.21 6.72 15.43
N LYS A 239 0.40 7.72 15.07
CA LYS A 239 0.19 8.93 15.86
C LYS A 239 -1.29 9.29 15.78
N GLU A 240 -1.97 9.27 16.92
CA GLU A 240 -3.43 9.49 16.98
C GLU A 240 -4.21 8.58 16.01
N ASN A 241 -4.99 9.15 15.08
CA ASN A 241 -5.75 8.42 14.04
C ASN A 241 -4.96 8.20 12.75
N VAL A 242 -3.64 8.43 12.74
CA VAL A 242 -2.80 8.28 11.55
C VAL A 242 -1.89 7.08 11.69
N TYR A 243 -1.92 6.21 10.70
CA TYR A 243 -1.18 4.96 10.67
C TYR A 243 -0.33 4.90 9.39
N GLY A 244 0.87 4.38 9.49
CA GLY A 244 1.76 4.22 8.35
C GLY A 244 2.53 2.91 8.38
N THR A 245 2.68 2.26 7.23
CA THR A 245 3.42 1.00 7.09
C THR A 245 4.08 0.87 5.72
N TYR A 246 5.18 0.12 5.68
CA TYR A 246 5.77 -0.34 4.42
C TYR A 246 5.27 -1.71 3.99
N VAL A 247 4.61 -2.43 4.87
CA VAL A 247 4.20 -3.80 4.58
C VAL A 247 3.03 -3.81 3.61
N LEU A 248 3.26 -4.48 2.48
CA LEU A 248 2.31 -4.74 1.41
C LEU A 248 1.72 -6.13 1.57
N SER A 249 0.54 -6.34 0.98
CA SER A 249 -0.13 -7.63 0.97
C SER A 249 -0.41 -8.18 2.37
N LEU A 250 -0.83 -7.29 3.28
CA LEU A 250 -1.26 -7.64 4.65
C LEU A 250 -2.46 -8.60 4.71
N ILE A 251 -2.91 -9.05 3.56
CA ILE A 251 -4.06 -9.95 3.35
C ILE A 251 -3.93 -11.26 4.11
N HIS A 252 -2.71 -11.66 4.46
CA HIS A 252 -2.43 -12.88 5.20
C HIS A 252 -2.47 -12.74 6.72
N ILE A 253 -2.84 -11.56 7.26
CA ILE A 253 -2.93 -11.36 8.72
C ILE A 253 -4.08 -12.14 9.34
N SER A 254 -5.10 -12.48 8.56
CA SER A 254 -6.20 -13.31 9.03
C SER A 254 -6.69 -14.22 7.92
N GLU A 255 -6.01 -15.35 7.71
CA GLU A 255 -6.84 -16.47 7.29
C GLU A 255 -7.91 -16.63 8.38
N PRO A 256 -9.21 -16.55 8.03
CA PRO A 256 -10.22 -17.02 8.94
C PRO A 256 -9.85 -18.47 9.15
N THR A 257 -9.46 -18.80 10.35
CA THR A 257 -9.32 -20.18 10.81
C THR A 257 -10.52 -20.90 10.24
N ARG A 258 -10.28 -21.85 9.35
CA ARG A 258 -11.29 -22.83 8.94
C ARG A 258 -11.65 -23.63 10.20
N LEU A 259 -12.44 -23.00 11.05
CA LEU A 259 -13.12 -23.66 12.15
C LEU A 259 -14.44 -24.17 11.60
N GLY A 260 -14.49 -25.46 11.42
CA GLY A 260 -15.74 -26.17 11.39
C GLY A 260 -16.30 -26.45 9.99
N MET A 261 -15.69 -27.39 9.33
CA MET A 261 -16.48 -28.39 8.62
C MET A 261 -16.10 -29.75 9.21
N ILE A 262 -16.84 -30.14 10.20
CA ILE A 262 -17.15 -31.57 10.50
C ILE A 262 -18.58 -31.74 10.07
#